data_6b0d2eee047f1883af58b521f54dc171
#
_entry.id   6b0d2eee047f1883af58b521f54dc171
#
_cell.length_a   1.000
_cell.length_b   1.000
_cell.length_c   1.000
_cell.angle_alpha   90.00
_cell.angle_beta   90.00
_cell.angle_gamma   90.00
#
_symmetry.space_group_name_H-M   'P 1'
#
loop_
_entity.id
_entity.type
_entity.pdbx_description
1 polymer ?
#
loop_
_entity_poly.entity_id
_entity_poly.type
_entity_poly.pdbx_seq_one_letter_code
_entity_poly.pdbx_strand_id
1 'polypeptide(L)'
;MANTINDLYTKYTNKVERTLENDRYFQYLFEIVQAGNNTIRQNNRVLHKVVDERWLTVVEEGLTSIFNIVDKPRRFIATTEEVVPVALARKITADSVRHLSQNTQFITTNAKGDIQPTKVLNVTTEESFDLYENRFVYHLIQRLFAFVDKRTDVIFWSTGDETCNTMCMESKIDDAYEEISYKVEMTVKNRQSFAENDNDNMDLFKRIDRVRRMSRTLRASSFCDIMKGCAKVRSPIQRTNLMMKDPDYRNCYKLWQFI
;
A
#
# COMPACT_ATOMS: atom_id res chain seq x y z
N MET A 1 3.15 -19.47 35.89
CA MET A 1 3.99 -18.29 35.53
C MET A 1 5.11 -18.03 36.55
N ALA A 2 4.88 -18.14 37.87
CA ALA A 2 5.94 -17.94 38.87
C ALA A 2 7.09 -18.96 38.75
N ASN A 3 6.82 -20.23 38.42
CA ASN A 3 7.85 -21.25 38.23
C ASN A 3 8.80 -20.98 37.05
N THR A 4 8.35 -20.33 36.00
CA THR A 4 9.16 -20.03 34.81
C THR A 4 10.20 -18.93 35.07
N ILE A 5 9.88 -17.98 35.97
CA ILE A 5 10.77 -16.88 36.35
C ILE A 5 11.88 -17.37 37.28
N ASN A 6 11.53 -18.20 38.25
CA ASN A 6 12.51 -18.83 39.11
C ASN A 6 13.46 -19.78 38.36
N ASP A 7 12.95 -20.51 37.38
CA ASP A 7 13.74 -21.36 36.47
C ASP A 7 14.71 -20.54 35.60
N LEU A 8 14.24 -19.40 35.06
CA LEU A 8 15.08 -18.48 34.30
C LEU A 8 16.17 -17.84 35.20
N TYR A 9 15.80 -17.45 36.41
CA TYR A 9 16.75 -16.91 37.38
C TYR A 9 17.82 -17.94 37.73
N THR A 10 17.43 -19.18 38.07
CA THR A 10 18.36 -20.26 38.38
C THR A 10 19.27 -20.62 37.21
N LYS A 11 18.74 -20.68 35.98
CA LYS A 11 19.55 -20.92 34.78
C LYS A 11 20.53 -19.79 34.50
N TYR A 12 20.12 -18.55 34.76
CA TYR A 12 20.97 -17.38 34.60
C TYR A 12 22.08 -17.35 35.63
N THR A 13 21.75 -17.56 36.93
CA THR A 13 22.71 -17.62 38.02
C THR A 13 23.75 -18.70 37.77
N ASN A 14 23.33 -19.92 37.41
CA ASN A 14 24.22 -21.01 37.07
C ASN A 14 25.14 -20.72 35.87
N LYS A 15 24.63 -19.96 34.88
CA LYS A 15 25.43 -19.57 33.72
C LYS A 15 26.44 -18.46 34.07
N VAL A 16 26.05 -17.53 34.91
CA VAL A 16 26.94 -16.49 35.45
C VAL A 16 28.02 -17.13 36.30
N GLU A 17 27.69 -18.04 37.24
CA GLU A 17 28.64 -18.79 38.03
C GLU A 17 29.70 -19.48 37.19
N ARG A 18 29.32 -20.23 36.17
CA ARG A 18 30.25 -20.93 35.26
C ARG A 18 31.16 -19.99 34.49
N THR A 19 30.69 -18.78 34.17
CA THR A 19 31.49 -17.79 33.46
C THR A 19 32.46 -17.08 34.41
N LEU A 20 32.08 -16.94 35.67
CA LEU A 20 32.85 -16.28 36.75
C LEU A 20 33.97 -17.13 37.32
N GLU A 21 33.89 -18.47 37.25
CA GLU A 21 34.90 -19.38 37.79
C GLU A 21 36.28 -19.23 37.15
N ASN A 22 36.39 -18.55 36.00
CA ASN A 22 37.63 -18.46 35.25
C ASN A 22 38.31 -17.08 35.21
N ASP A 23 37.79 -16.06 35.89
CA ASP A 23 38.39 -14.72 35.82
C ASP A 23 38.42 -14.02 37.18
N ARG A 24 39.58 -13.51 37.56
CA ARG A 24 39.90 -12.95 38.87
C ARG A 24 39.05 -11.72 39.24
N TYR A 25 38.63 -10.98 38.24
CA TYR A 25 37.71 -9.85 38.43
C TYR A 25 36.29 -10.26 38.75
N PHE A 26 35.90 -11.43 38.35
CA PHE A 26 34.56 -11.94 38.56
C PHE A 26 34.36 -12.61 39.90
N GLN A 27 35.42 -12.96 40.62
CA GLN A 27 35.29 -13.43 42.02
C GLN A 27 34.64 -12.37 42.92
N TYR A 28 34.97 -11.09 42.72
CA TYR A 28 34.32 -10.00 43.43
C TYR A 28 32.80 -9.91 43.12
N LEU A 29 32.39 -10.16 41.89
CA LEU A 29 30.97 -10.19 41.54
C LEU A 29 30.22 -11.33 42.24
N PHE A 30 30.87 -12.47 42.45
CA PHE A 30 30.30 -13.60 43.15
C PHE A 30 30.15 -13.30 44.64
N GLU A 31 31.16 -12.70 45.27
CA GLU A 31 31.13 -12.24 46.67
C GLU A 31 30.05 -11.18 46.89
N ILE A 32 29.86 -10.26 45.94
CA ILE A 32 28.80 -9.25 45.96
C ILE A 32 27.40 -9.88 45.89
N VAL A 33 27.21 -10.88 45.04
CA VAL A 33 25.94 -11.61 44.93
C VAL A 33 25.65 -12.40 46.22
N GLN A 34 26.70 -12.94 46.90
CA GLN A 34 26.54 -13.65 48.16
C GLN A 34 26.42 -12.74 49.40
N ALA A 35 26.96 -11.52 49.34
CA ALA A 35 26.96 -10.58 50.48
C ALA A 35 25.59 -10.02 50.87
N GLY A 36 24.55 -10.29 50.11
CA GLY A 36 23.17 -10.07 50.53
C GLY A 36 22.60 -8.66 50.32
N ASN A 37 23.38 -7.69 49.83
CA ASN A 37 22.91 -6.32 49.53
C ASN A 37 22.37 -6.15 48.11
N ASN A 38 21.58 -7.11 47.67
CA ASN A 38 21.08 -7.15 46.30
C ASN A 38 19.67 -6.55 46.21
N THR A 39 19.50 -5.61 45.33
CA THR A 39 18.17 -5.10 45.00
C THR A 39 17.71 -5.71 43.67
N ILE A 40 16.63 -6.48 43.69
CA ILE A 40 16.02 -7.09 42.52
C ILE A 40 14.77 -6.30 42.15
N ARG A 41 14.72 -5.75 40.94
CA ARG A 41 13.55 -5.08 40.40
C ARG A 41 13.01 -5.88 39.21
N GLN A 42 11.74 -6.22 39.26
CA GLN A 42 11.06 -6.88 38.17
C GLN A 42 10.00 -5.95 37.60
N ASN A 43 10.01 -5.77 36.29
CA ASN A 43 9.02 -4.97 35.60
C ASN A 43 8.43 -5.78 34.42
N ASN A 44 7.12 -6.03 34.49
CA ASN A 44 6.38 -6.74 33.46
C ASN A 44 5.53 -5.74 32.72
N ARG A 45 5.74 -5.64 31.39
CA ARG A 45 4.90 -4.83 30.50
C ARG A 45 4.25 -5.73 29.49
N VAL A 46 2.95 -5.56 29.32
CA VAL A 46 2.17 -6.17 28.25
C VAL A 46 1.72 -5.05 27.32
N LEU A 47 2.13 -5.13 26.06
CA LEU A 47 1.74 -4.19 25.02
C LEU A 47 0.67 -4.86 24.18
N HIS A 48 -0.57 -4.42 24.32
CA HIS A 48 -1.67 -4.82 23.45
C HIS A 48 -1.67 -3.95 22.20
N LYS A 49 -1.58 -4.57 21.02
CA LYS A 49 -1.66 -3.88 19.75
C LYS A 49 -3.04 -4.09 19.14
N VAL A 50 -3.76 -3.01 18.98
CA VAL A 50 -5.08 -3.01 18.32
C VAL A 50 -4.90 -2.56 16.87
N VAL A 51 -5.41 -3.35 15.94
CA VAL A 51 -5.45 -3.00 14.53
C VAL A 51 -6.70 -2.14 14.27
N ASP A 52 -6.51 -0.95 13.68
CA ASP A 52 -7.61 -0.11 13.27
C ASP A 52 -8.29 -0.73 12.03
N GLU A 53 -9.53 -1.20 12.18
CA GLU A 53 -10.33 -1.82 11.13
C GLU A 53 -11.15 -0.83 10.29
N ARG A 54 -11.30 0.41 10.74
CA ARG A 54 -12.19 1.40 10.08
C ARG A 54 -11.79 1.64 8.64
N TRP A 55 -10.49 1.69 8.37
CA TRP A 55 -9.99 1.89 7.01
C TRP A 55 -10.37 0.74 6.08
N LEU A 56 -10.46 -0.49 6.61
CA LEU A 56 -10.74 -1.70 5.84
C LEU A 56 -12.14 -1.65 5.25
N THR A 57 -13.14 -1.30 6.06
CA THR A 57 -14.53 -1.18 5.61
C THR A 57 -14.68 -0.13 4.51
N VAL A 58 -14.08 1.05 4.69
CA VAL A 58 -14.12 2.12 3.68
C VAL A 58 -13.47 1.69 2.37
N VAL A 59 -12.35 0.96 2.45
CA VAL A 59 -11.63 0.46 1.28
C VAL A 59 -12.42 -0.66 0.59
N GLU A 60 -13.04 -1.58 1.32
CA GLU A 60 -13.86 -2.65 0.75
C GLU A 60 -15.06 -2.10 -0.05
N GLU A 61 -15.77 -1.11 0.49
CA GLU A 61 -16.86 -0.42 -0.22
C GLU A 61 -16.36 0.29 -1.48
N GLY A 62 -15.26 1.00 -1.36
CA GLY A 62 -14.65 1.70 -2.50
C GLY A 62 -14.13 0.76 -3.58
N LEU A 63 -13.51 -0.36 -3.21
CA LEU A 63 -13.04 -1.37 -4.15
C LEU A 63 -14.18 -1.93 -5.00
N THR A 64 -15.32 -2.26 -4.38
CA THR A 64 -16.50 -2.76 -5.11
C THR A 64 -16.93 -1.76 -6.18
N SER A 65 -17.03 -0.48 -5.83
CA SER A 65 -17.40 0.59 -6.78
C SER A 65 -16.36 0.77 -7.89
N ILE A 66 -15.07 0.67 -7.59
CA ILE A 66 -14.00 0.74 -8.59
C ILE A 66 -14.11 -0.44 -9.57
N PHE A 67 -14.36 -1.67 -9.09
CA PHE A 67 -14.54 -2.83 -9.95
C PHE A 67 -15.70 -2.66 -10.92
N ASN A 68 -16.84 -2.14 -10.45
CA ASN A 68 -18.01 -1.87 -11.30
C ASN A 68 -17.66 -0.89 -12.45
N ILE A 69 -16.87 0.15 -12.16
CA ILE A 69 -16.48 1.14 -13.16
C ILE A 69 -15.43 0.55 -14.12
N VAL A 70 -14.48 -0.22 -13.61
CA VAL A 70 -13.40 -0.82 -14.42
C VAL A 70 -13.93 -1.92 -15.35
N ASP A 71 -14.96 -2.65 -14.93
CA ASP A 71 -15.64 -3.65 -15.76
C ASP A 71 -16.35 -3.02 -16.98
N LYS A 72 -16.90 -1.82 -16.78
CA LYS A 72 -17.63 -1.07 -17.83
C LYS A 72 -17.12 0.37 -17.92
N PRO A 73 -15.88 0.58 -18.37
CA PRO A 73 -15.30 1.90 -18.45
C PRO A 73 -16.04 2.76 -19.46
N ARG A 74 -16.19 4.03 -19.15
CA ARG A 74 -16.80 4.98 -20.08
C ARG A 74 -15.89 5.24 -21.26
N ARG A 75 -16.48 5.38 -22.41
CA ARG A 75 -15.80 5.69 -23.66
C ARG A 75 -16.56 6.77 -24.41
N PHE A 76 -15.85 7.52 -25.21
CA PHE A 76 -16.44 8.45 -26.16
C PHE A 76 -15.86 8.19 -27.53
N ILE A 77 -16.61 8.60 -28.55
CA ILE A 77 -16.18 8.49 -29.95
C ILE A 77 -15.38 9.75 -30.28
N ALA A 78 -14.07 9.61 -30.44
CA ALA A 78 -13.22 10.68 -30.97
C ALA A 78 -13.21 10.60 -32.48
N THR A 79 -13.48 11.70 -33.13
CA THR A 79 -13.35 11.82 -34.59
C THR A 79 -12.03 12.50 -34.89
N THR A 80 -11.17 11.81 -35.63
CA THR A 80 -9.88 12.34 -36.08
C THR A 80 -9.97 12.61 -37.57
N GLU A 81 -9.63 13.83 -37.97
CA GLU A 81 -9.64 14.29 -39.37
C GLU A 81 -8.18 14.45 -39.82
N GLU A 82 -7.80 13.74 -40.86
CA GLU A 82 -6.47 13.79 -41.44
C GLU A 82 -6.53 13.82 -42.96
N VAL A 83 -5.74 14.72 -43.58
CA VAL A 83 -5.62 14.78 -45.03
C VAL A 83 -4.58 13.77 -45.49
N VAL A 84 -5.05 12.70 -46.14
CA VAL A 84 -4.21 11.58 -46.60
C VAL A 84 -4.27 11.46 -48.14
N PRO A 85 -3.24 10.87 -48.77
CA PRO A 85 -3.33 10.46 -50.18
C PRO A 85 -4.52 9.54 -50.41
N VAL A 86 -5.22 9.68 -51.55
CA VAL A 86 -6.44 8.90 -51.86
C VAL A 86 -6.23 7.39 -51.70
N ALA A 87 -5.03 6.90 -52.03
CA ALA A 87 -4.69 5.48 -51.93
C ALA A 87 -4.68 4.98 -50.48
N LEU A 88 -4.53 5.87 -49.47
CA LEU A 88 -4.52 5.56 -48.07
C LEU A 88 -5.84 5.85 -47.34
N ALA A 89 -6.80 6.45 -48.04
CA ALA A 89 -8.10 6.76 -47.48
C ALA A 89 -8.92 5.48 -47.27
N ARG A 90 -9.34 5.24 -46.00
CA ARG A 90 -10.15 4.07 -45.65
C ARG A 90 -11.63 4.27 -45.97
N LYS A 91 -12.14 5.50 -45.81
CA LYS A 91 -13.54 5.83 -45.98
C LYS A 91 -13.67 7.27 -46.50
N ILE A 92 -14.44 7.45 -47.57
CA ILE A 92 -14.81 8.76 -48.04
C ILE A 92 -16.19 9.13 -47.52
N THR A 93 -16.29 10.24 -46.81
CA THR A 93 -17.52 10.76 -46.21
C THR A 93 -18.00 12.01 -46.95
N ALA A 94 -19.21 12.48 -46.62
CA ALA A 94 -19.71 13.75 -47.17
C ALA A 94 -18.79 14.93 -46.81
N ASP A 95 -18.17 14.87 -45.61
CA ASP A 95 -17.22 15.89 -45.17
C ASP A 95 -15.91 15.83 -45.96
N SER A 96 -15.47 14.65 -46.38
CA SER A 96 -14.33 14.47 -47.29
C SER A 96 -14.57 15.16 -48.64
N VAL A 97 -15.78 15.01 -49.19
CA VAL A 97 -16.18 15.64 -50.44
C VAL A 97 -16.29 17.16 -50.28
N ARG A 98 -16.89 17.63 -49.21
CA ARG A 98 -16.99 19.07 -48.88
C ARG A 98 -15.61 19.69 -48.71
N HIS A 99 -14.71 19.04 -48.00
CA HIS A 99 -13.33 19.49 -47.82
C HIS A 99 -12.59 19.57 -49.17
N LEU A 100 -12.79 18.57 -50.05
CA LEU A 100 -12.17 18.54 -51.36
C LEU A 100 -12.69 19.68 -52.26
N SER A 101 -13.98 20.02 -52.18
CA SER A 101 -14.58 21.14 -52.93
C SER A 101 -14.05 22.51 -52.48
N GLN A 102 -13.66 22.63 -51.22
CA GLN A 102 -13.04 23.83 -50.65
C GLN A 102 -11.53 23.93 -50.93
N ASN A 103 -10.87 22.80 -51.17
CA ASN A 103 -9.43 22.69 -51.36
C ASN A 103 -9.10 22.13 -52.75
N THR A 104 -9.39 22.89 -53.78
CA THR A 104 -9.19 22.51 -55.20
C THR A 104 -7.73 22.19 -55.55
N GLN A 105 -6.77 22.62 -54.75
CA GLN A 105 -5.34 22.28 -54.87
C GLN A 105 -5.06 20.77 -54.77
N PHE A 106 -5.96 19.99 -54.19
CA PHE A 106 -5.86 18.55 -54.11
C PHE A 106 -6.51 17.81 -55.28
N ILE A 107 -6.96 18.55 -56.26
CA ILE A 107 -7.60 18.03 -57.46
C ILE A 107 -6.64 18.19 -58.65
N THR A 108 -6.38 17.09 -59.34
CA THR A 108 -5.66 17.11 -60.63
C THR A 108 -6.57 16.64 -61.72
N THR A 109 -6.40 17.19 -62.91
CA THR A 109 -7.18 16.79 -64.10
C THR A 109 -6.30 15.94 -65.00
N ASN A 110 -6.76 14.75 -65.37
CA ASN A 110 -6.06 13.89 -66.30
C ASN A 110 -6.15 14.45 -67.74
N ALA A 111 -5.28 13.97 -68.65
CA ALA A 111 -5.27 14.33 -70.05
C ALA A 111 -6.63 14.08 -70.80
N LYS A 112 -7.52 13.29 -70.16
CA LYS A 112 -8.87 13.00 -70.64
C LYS A 112 -9.96 13.92 -70.06
N GLY A 113 -9.58 14.88 -69.17
CA GLY A 113 -10.51 15.78 -68.51
C GLY A 113 -11.16 15.23 -67.25
N ASP A 114 -10.79 14.01 -66.80
CA ASP A 114 -11.36 13.41 -65.58
C ASP A 114 -10.71 14.03 -64.34
N ILE A 115 -11.54 14.33 -63.36
CA ILE A 115 -11.12 14.89 -62.07
C ILE A 115 -10.58 13.76 -61.21
N GLN A 116 -9.28 13.85 -60.84
CA GLN A 116 -8.65 12.91 -59.95
C GLN A 116 -8.18 13.62 -58.66
N PRO A 117 -8.73 13.27 -57.49
CA PRO A 117 -8.23 13.78 -56.25
C PRO A 117 -6.88 13.12 -55.90
N THR A 118 -5.90 13.92 -55.50
CA THR A 118 -4.58 13.44 -55.03
C THR A 118 -4.59 13.16 -53.53
N LYS A 119 -5.29 14.01 -52.79
CA LYS A 119 -5.46 13.88 -51.34
C LYS A 119 -6.91 14.07 -50.97
N VAL A 120 -7.34 13.40 -49.88
CA VAL A 120 -8.71 13.51 -49.41
C VAL A 120 -8.71 13.55 -47.88
N LEU A 121 -9.68 14.24 -47.28
CA LEU A 121 -9.88 14.23 -45.84
C LEU A 121 -10.42 12.83 -45.44
N ASN A 122 -9.63 12.12 -44.68
CA ASN A 122 -10.01 10.86 -44.08
C ASN A 122 -10.56 11.13 -42.69
N VAL A 123 -11.82 10.79 -42.46
CA VAL A 123 -12.49 10.94 -41.16
C VAL A 123 -12.53 9.57 -40.50
N THR A 124 -11.69 9.38 -39.48
CA THR A 124 -11.67 8.17 -38.69
C THR A 124 -12.34 8.41 -37.36
N THR A 125 -13.16 7.47 -36.97
CA THR A 125 -13.80 7.46 -35.63
C THR A 125 -13.14 6.40 -34.78
N GLU A 126 -12.57 6.80 -33.65
CA GLU A 126 -11.91 5.92 -32.71
C GLU A 126 -12.58 6.01 -31.34
N GLU A 127 -12.68 4.89 -30.67
CA GLU A 127 -13.14 4.89 -29.29
C GLU A 127 -12.00 5.35 -28.37
N SER A 128 -12.24 6.40 -27.62
CA SER A 128 -11.29 6.93 -26.65
C SER A 128 -11.81 6.75 -25.24
N PHE A 129 -10.94 6.30 -24.35
CA PHE A 129 -11.20 6.16 -22.93
C PHE A 129 -10.66 7.35 -22.11
N ASP A 130 -10.03 8.34 -22.76
CA ASP A 130 -9.36 9.46 -22.11
C ASP A 130 -10.35 10.53 -21.61
N LEU A 131 -11.28 10.11 -20.75
CA LEU A 131 -12.23 10.95 -20.02
C LEU A 131 -11.67 11.35 -18.66
N TYR A 132 -12.06 12.51 -18.16
CA TYR A 132 -11.64 12.98 -16.83
C TYR A 132 -12.00 12.00 -15.74
N GLU A 133 -13.19 11.41 -15.77
CA GLU A 133 -13.66 10.42 -14.82
C GLU A 133 -12.80 9.14 -14.83
N ASN A 134 -12.42 8.65 -16.01
CA ASN A 134 -11.54 7.50 -16.14
C ASN A 134 -10.12 7.81 -15.61
N ARG A 135 -9.59 9.01 -15.92
CA ARG A 135 -8.32 9.49 -15.34
C ARG A 135 -8.38 9.55 -13.83
N PHE A 136 -9.50 10.04 -13.28
CA PHE A 136 -9.71 10.08 -11.83
C PHE A 136 -9.67 8.67 -11.23
N VAL A 137 -10.42 7.70 -11.79
CA VAL A 137 -10.45 6.32 -11.30
C VAL A 137 -9.07 5.66 -11.43
N TYR A 138 -8.36 5.87 -12.54
CA TYR A 138 -7.00 5.37 -12.71
C TYR A 138 -6.05 5.87 -11.61
N HIS A 139 -6.04 7.17 -11.33
CA HIS A 139 -5.19 7.73 -10.28
C HIS A 139 -5.65 7.30 -8.88
N LEU A 140 -6.94 7.11 -8.67
CA LEU A 140 -7.48 6.54 -7.43
C LEU A 140 -6.93 5.12 -7.21
N ILE A 141 -6.93 4.27 -8.25
CA ILE A 141 -6.37 2.91 -8.18
C ILE A 141 -4.89 2.94 -7.79
N GLN A 142 -4.08 3.81 -8.40
CA GLN A 142 -2.66 3.92 -8.07
C GLN A 142 -2.44 4.37 -6.62
N ARG A 143 -3.21 5.35 -6.17
CA ARG A 143 -3.14 5.87 -4.82
C ARG A 143 -3.62 4.85 -3.79
N LEU A 144 -4.72 4.16 -4.09
CA LEU A 144 -5.27 3.09 -3.26
C LEU A 144 -4.26 1.94 -3.11
N PHE A 145 -3.64 1.52 -4.21
CA PHE A 145 -2.63 0.49 -4.17
C PHE A 145 -1.48 0.85 -3.22
N ALA A 146 -0.93 2.06 -3.34
CA ALA A 146 0.15 2.52 -2.46
C ALA A 146 -0.29 2.61 -0.99
N PHE A 147 -1.53 3.04 -0.74
CA PHE A 147 -2.10 3.12 0.61
C PHE A 147 -2.27 1.73 1.24
N VAL A 148 -2.87 0.79 0.49
CA VAL A 148 -3.10 -0.59 0.97
C VAL A 148 -1.77 -1.32 1.17
N ASP A 149 -0.84 -1.22 0.24
CA ASP A 149 0.45 -1.91 0.31
C ASP A 149 1.24 -1.45 1.55
N LYS A 150 1.34 -0.14 1.77
CA LYS A 150 2.01 0.41 2.95
C LYS A 150 1.36 -0.04 4.28
N ARG A 151 0.03 -0.04 4.37
CA ARG A 151 -0.66 -0.43 5.60
C ARG A 151 -0.62 -1.93 5.84
N THR A 152 -0.77 -2.71 4.80
CA THR A 152 -0.71 -4.18 4.93
C THR A 152 0.68 -4.65 5.29
N ASP A 153 1.74 -4.06 4.75
CA ASP A 153 3.10 -4.41 5.15
C ASP A 153 3.35 -4.13 6.63
N VAL A 154 2.90 -2.97 7.15
CA VAL A 154 3.02 -2.66 8.58
C VAL A 154 2.28 -3.69 9.42
N ILE A 155 1.08 -4.13 9.04
CA ILE A 155 0.29 -5.11 9.77
C ILE A 155 0.95 -6.49 9.72
N PHE A 156 1.41 -6.95 8.55
CA PHE A 156 2.06 -8.25 8.42
C PHE A 156 3.40 -8.34 9.16
N TRP A 157 4.14 -7.23 9.23
CA TRP A 157 5.41 -7.19 9.96
C TRP A 157 5.26 -6.77 11.42
N SER A 158 4.11 -6.25 11.85
CA SER A 158 3.86 -5.99 13.25
C SER A 158 3.60 -7.31 13.97
N THR A 159 4.35 -7.53 15.02
CA THR A 159 4.06 -8.63 15.94
C THR A 159 2.80 -8.31 16.73
N GLY A 160 2.05 -9.33 17.12
CA GLY A 160 0.92 -9.24 18.03
C GLY A 160 1.29 -8.69 19.39
N ASP A 161 0.58 -9.09 20.42
CA ASP A 161 0.86 -8.69 21.79
C ASP A 161 2.31 -8.98 22.14
N GLU A 162 2.99 -7.98 22.65
CA GLU A 162 4.39 -8.07 23.07
C GLU A 162 4.45 -8.08 24.59
N THR A 163 4.92 -9.17 25.17
CA THR A 163 5.23 -9.24 26.59
C THR A 163 6.72 -8.95 26.78
N CYS A 164 7.00 -7.93 27.58
CA CYS A 164 8.36 -7.53 27.91
C CYS A 164 8.56 -7.71 29.41
N ASN A 165 9.39 -8.67 29.80
CA ASN A 165 9.77 -8.91 31.17
C ASN A 165 11.21 -8.43 31.35
N THR A 166 11.40 -7.41 32.18
CA THR A 166 12.72 -6.89 32.54
C THR A 166 13.01 -7.23 33.98
N MET A 167 14.13 -7.88 34.20
CA MET A 167 14.68 -8.12 35.53
C MET A 167 15.99 -7.34 35.64
N CYS A 168 16.07 -6.50 36.65
CA CYS A 168 17.27 -5.73 36.96
C CYS A 168 17.74 -6.13 38.36
N MET A 169 18.99 -6.53 38.49
CA MET A 169 19.64 -6.84 39.72
C MET A 169 20.78 -5.83 39.92
N GLU A 170 20.71 -5.11 41.01
CA GLU A 170 21.72 -4.12 41.39
C GLU A 170 22.30 -4.51 42.76
N SER A 171 23.62 -4.48 42.87
CA SER A 171 24.32 -4.64 44.10
C SER A 171 25.44 -3.60 44.22
N LYS A 172 25.69 -3.18 45.44
CA LYS A 172 26.71 -2.19 45.75
C LYS A 172 27.50 -2.64 47.00
N ILE A 173 28.80 -2.62 46.90
CA ILE A 173 29.71 -2.78 48.02
C ILE A 173 30.51 -1.50 48.16
N ASP A 174 30.47 -0.92 49.36
CA ASP A 174 31.33 0.19 49.79
C ASP A 174 32.43 -0.38 50.69
N ASP A 175 33.65 -0.40 50.23
CA ASP A 175 34.83 -0.65 51.04
C ASP A 175 35.57 0.67 51.30
N ALA A 176 36.47 0.68 52.32
CA ALA A 176 37.18 1.91 52.74
C ALA A 176 38.00 2.59 51.64
N TYR A 177 38.29 1.90 50.56
CA TYR A 177 39.13 2.37 49.44
C TYR A 177 38.48 2.33 48.09
N GLU A 178 37.41 1.53 47.90
CA GLU A 178 36.78 1.32 46.59
C GLU A 178 35.27 1.16 46.75
N GLU A 179 34.50 1.81 45.84
CA GLU A 179 33.09 1.59 45.67
C GLU A 179 32.87 0.68 44.44
N ILE A 180 32.37 -0.51 44.66
CA ILE A 180 32.07 -1.44 43.55
C ILE A 180 30.57 -1.52 43.35
N SER A 181 30.07 -1.09 42.21
CA SER A 181 28.68 -1.20 41.83
C SER A 181 28.50 -2.22 40.70
N TYR A 182 27.53 -3.06 40.83
CA TYR A 182 27.20 -4.11 39.88
C TYR A 182 25.74 -4.00 39.48
N LYS A 183 25.48 -3.98 38.16
CA LYS A 183 24.14 -3.95 37.61
C LYS A 183 24.02 -4.96 36.48
N VAL A 184 23.10 -5.89 36.62
CA VAL A 184 22.70 -6.82 35.55
C VAL A 184 21.26 -6.58 35.19
N GLU A 185 21.03 -6.35 33.90
CA GLU A 185 19.69 -6.17 33.36
C GLU A 185 19.43 -7.25 32.30
N MET A 186 18.38 -8.03 32.51
CA MET A 186 17.91 -9.04 31.57
C MET A 186 16.52 -8.64 31.08
N THR A 187 16.38 -8.45 29.78
CA THR A 187 15.08 -8.17 29.16
C THR A 187 14.69 -9.34 28.26
N VAL A 188 13.57 -9.96 28.59
CA VAL A 188 12.95 -11.01 27.77
C VAL A 188 11.74 -10.42 27.07
N LYS A 189 11.83 -10.35 25.75
CA LYS A 189 10.71 -9.93 24.88
C LYS A 189 10.12 -11.16 24.24
N ASN A 190 8.89 -11.48 24.58
CA ASN A 190 8.14 -12.53 23.91
C ASN A 190 7.21 -11.86 22.89
N ARG A 191 7.36 -12.23 21.62
CA ARG A 191 6.58 -11.72 20.51
C ARG A 191 5.65 -12.82 20.04
N GLN A 192 4.37 -12.63 20.25
CA GLN A 192 3.37 -13.54 19.71
C GLN A 192 2.93 -13.05 18.33
N SER A 193 2.83 -13.95 17.38
CA SER A 193 2.27 -13.64 16.07
C SER A 193 0.76 -13.39 16.21
N PHE A 194 0.22 -12.39 15.52
CA PHE A 194 -1.23 -12.17 15.45
C PHE A 194 -1.99 -13.40 14.94
N ALA A 195 -1.32 -14.25 14.16
CA ALA A 195 -1.93 -15.44 13.57
C ALA A 195 -2.14 -16.60 14.58
N GLU A 196 -1.50 -16.56 15.75
CA GLU A 196 -1.50 -17.69 16.68
C GLU A 196 -2.55 -17.57 17.80
N ASN A 197 -3.11 -16.37 18.04
CA ASN A 197 -3.81 -16.14 19.31
C ASN A 197 -5.32 -16.04 19.28
N ASP A 198 -6.01 -15.86 18.11
CA ASP A 198 -7.47 -15.72 18.12
C ASP A 198 -8.12 -16.03 16.79
N ASN A 199 -9.24 -16.76 16.82
CA ASN A 199 -10.10 -16.98 15.66
C ASN A 199 -10.65 -15.66 15.08
N ASP A 200 -10.88 -14.64 15.92
CA ASP A 200 -11.38 -13.33 15.51
C ASP A 200 -10.36 -12.57 14.65
N ASN A 201 -9.09 -12.67 14.97
CA ASN A 201 -8.03 -12.07 14.15
C ASN A 201 -7.84 -12.76 12.80
N MET A 202 -8.16 -14.05 12.70
CA MET A 202 -8.04 -14.79 11.44
C MET A 202 -8.98 -14.22 10.35
N ASP A 203 -10.19 -13.81 10.70
CA ASP A 203 -11.12 -13.20 9.75
C ASP A 203 -10.66 -11.82 9.30
N LEU A 204 -10.09 -11.04 10.20
CA LEU A 204 -9.47 -9.76 9.87
C LEU A 204 -8.32 -9.94 8.87
N PHE A 205 -7.43 -10.91 9.09
CA PHE A 205 -6.34 -11.21 8.17
C PHE A 205 -6.82 -11.67 6.79
N LYS A 206 -7.87 -12.49 6.73
CA LYS A 206 -8.49 -12.88 5.46
C LYS A 206 -9.05 -11.69 4.71
N ARG A 207 -9.69 -10.74 5.41
CA ARG A 207 -10.21 -9.49 4.82
C ARG A 207 -9.06 -8.63 4.28
N ILE A 208 -8.01 -8.44 5.07
CA ILE A 208 -6.82 -7.66 4.67
C ILE A 208 -6.16 -8.28 3.43
N ASP A 209 -5.95 -9.59 3.42
CA ASP A 209 -5.36 -10.29 2.28
C ASP A 209 -6.26 -10.23 1.03
N ARG A 210 -7.58 -10.29 1.20
CA ARG A 210 -8.56 -10.06 0.13
C ARG A 210 -8.41 -8.67 -0.48
N VAL A 211 -8.39 -7.62 0.35
CA VAL A 211 -8.24 -6.23 -0.10
C VAL A 211 -6.89 -6.05 -0.82
N ARG A 212 -5.82 -6.63 -0.30
CA ARG A 212 -4.49 -6.61 -0.93
C ARG A 212 -4.50 -7.27 -2.31
N ARG A 213 -5.11 -8.45 -2.43
CA ARG A 213 -5.26 -9.14 -3.73
C ARG A 213 -6.11 -8.33 -4.70
N MET A 214 -7.27 -7.83 -4.27
CA MET A 214 -8.16 -7.02 -5.10
C MET A 214 -7.48 -5.75 -5.62
N SER A 215 -6.73 -5.04 -4.78
CA SER A 215 -6.00 -3.85 -5.20
C SER A 215 -4.92 -4.15 -6.24
N ARG A 216 -4.23 -5.30 -6.13
CA ARG A 216 -3.26 -5.78 -7.12
C ARG A 216 -3.92 -6.14 -8.44
N THR A 217 -5.06 -6.84 -8.39
CA THR A 217 -5.84 -7.19 -9.59
C THR A 217 -6.30 -5.95 -10.33
N LEU A 218 -6.81 -4.94 -9.63
CA LEU A 218 -7.20 -3.66 -10.24
C LEU A 218 -6.03 -2.96 -10.92
N ARG A 219 -4.86 -2.93 -10.29
CA ARG A 219 -3.67 -2.32 -10.86
C ARG A 219 -3.17 -3.05 -12.11
N ALA A 220 -3.36 -4.37 -12.18
CA ALA A 220 -3.01 -5.21 -13.32
C ALA A 220 -4.15 -5.33 -14.36
N SER A 221 -5.22 -4.56 -14.23
CA SER A 221 -6.36 -4.61 -15.16
C SER A 221 -6.03 -3.97 -16.51
N SER A 222 -6.69 -4.45 -17.57
CA SER A 222 -6.60 -3.86 -18.92
C SER A 222 -6.96 -2.38 -18.96
N PHE A 223 -7.89 -1.95 -18.10
CA PHE A 223 -8.22 -0.54 -17.92
C PHE A 223 -6.99 0.29 -17.52
N CYS A 224 -6.21 -0.18 -16.56
CA CYS A 224 -4.99 0.49 -16.14
C CYS A 224 -3.94 0.55 -17.25
N ASP A 225 -3.85 -0.48 -18.08
CA ASP A 225 -2.94 -0.49 -19.24
C ASP A 225 -3.36 0.51 -20.30
N ILE A 226 -4.66 0.61 -20.61
CA ILE A 226 -5.21 1.59 -21.55
C ILE A 226 -4.97 3.02 -21.04
N MET A 227 -5.17 3.26 -19.73
CA MET A 227 -5.03 4.58 -19.11
C MET A 227 -3.57 4.95 -18.79
N LYS A 228 -2.62 4.08 -19.07
CA LYS A 228 -1.21 4.32 -18.85
C LYS A 228 -0.71 5.47 -19.71
N GLY A 229 -0.23 6.52 -19.06
CA GLY A 229 0.21 7.74 -19.75
C GLY A 229 -0.85 8.85 -19.85
N CYS A 230 -2.06 8.65 -19.36
CA CYS A 230 -3.06 9.71 -19.29
C CYS A 230 -2.59 10.91 -18.46
N ALA A 231 -3.16 12.08 -18.71
CA ALA A 231 -2.84 13.29 -17.96
C ALA A 231 -3.18 13.14 -16.47
N LYS A 232 -2.27 13.61 -15.62
CA LYS A 232 -2.44 13.53 -14.16
C LYS A 232 -3.63 14.39 -13.70
N VAL A 233 -4.47 13.81 -12.86
CA VAL A 233 -5.53 14.54 -12.18
C VAL A 233 -4.93 15.28 -11.00
N ARG A 234 -5.11 16.60 -10.95
CA ARG A 234 -4.59 17.47 -9.89
C ARG A 234 -5.66 17.71 -8.82
N SER A 235 -5.21 17.85 -7.58
CA SER A 235 -6.08 18.32 -6.49
C SER A 235 -6.22 19.85 -6.57
N PRO A 236 -7.43 20.41 -6.31
CA PRO A 236 -8.68 19.75 -5.93
C PRO A 236 -9.37 19.04 -7.10
N ILE A 237 -10.02 17.90 -6.79
CA ILE A 237 -10.76 17.12 -7.78
C ILE A 237 -11.99 17.90 -8.27
N GLN A 238 -12.14 18.02 -9.57
CA GLN A 238 -13.35 18.63 -10.17
C GLN A 238 -14.51 17.63 -10.10
N ARG A 239 -15.58 18.00 -9.44
CA ARG A 239 -16.79 17.17 -9.36
C ARG A 239 -17.59 17.33 -10.62
N THR A 240 -17.57 16.33 -11.47
CA THR A 240 -18.44 16.30 -12.65
C THR A 240 -19.87 15.92 -12.26
N ASN A 241 -20.85 16.26 -13.11
CA ASN A 241 -22.24 15.86 -12.90
C ASN A 241 -22.40 14.35 -12.72
N LEU A 242 -21.56 13.57 -13.38
CA LEU A 242 -21.54 12.13 -13.25
C LEU A 242 -21.11 11.70 -11.84
N MET A 243 -20.00 12.26 -11.35
CA MET A 243 -19.47 11.96 -10.03
C MET A 243 -20.45 12.31 -8.89
N MET A 244 -21.41 13.22 -9.17
CA MET A 244 -22.45 13.57 -8.20
C MET A 244 -23.68 12.66 -8.29
N LYS A 245 -24.03 12.14 -9.47
CA LYS A 245 -25.26 11.37 -9.70
C LYS A 245 -25.04 9.87 -9.53
N ASP A 246 -23.92 9.36 -9.99
CA ASP A 246 -23.61 7.93 -9.97
C ASP A 246 -23.11 7.49 -8.59
N PRO A 247 -23.70 6.47 -7.96
CA PRO A 247 -23.32 5.99 -6.63
C PRO A 247 -21.88 5.46 -6.59
N ASP A 248 -21.42 4.77 -7.63
CA ASP A 248 -20.07 4.21 -7.68
C ASP A 248 -19.01 5.31 -7.71
N TYR A 249 -19.21 6.35 -8.53
CA TYR A 249 -18.31 7.50 -8.55
C TYR A 249 -18.34 8.31 -7.25
N ARG A 250 -19.50 8.40 -6.58
CA ARG A 250 -19.57 9.03 -5.24
C ARG A 250 -18.76 8.28 -4.20
N ASN A 251 -18.82 6.95 -4.21
CA ASN A 251 -18.04 6.12 -3.30
C ASN A 251 -16.54 6.23 -3.63
N CYS A 252 -16.17 6.22 -4.89
CA CYS A 252 -14.79 6.50 -5.33
C CYS A 252 -14.28 7.86 -4.85
N TYR A 253 -15.13 8.90 -4.89
CA TYR A 253 -14.76 10.23 -4.40
C TYR A 253 -14.59 10.25 -2.87
N LYS A 254 -15.46 9.58 -2.10
CA LYS A 254 -15.30 9.42 -0.65
C LYS A 254 -13.99 8.70 -0.31
N LEU A 255 -13.70 7.61 -1.05
CA LEU A 255 -12.45 6.88 -0.90
C LEU A 255 -11.23 7.76 -1.20
N TRP A 256 -11.29 8.59 -2.25
CA TRP A 256 -10.23 9.55 -2.56
C TRP A 256 -9.94 10.54 -1.44
N GLN A 257 -11.00 11.01 -0.77
CA GLN A 257 -10.86 11.94 0.37
C GLN A 257 -10.31 11.25 1.62
N PHE A 258 -10.56 9.96 1.75
CA PHE A 258 -10.12 9.16 2.89
C PHE A 258 -8.64 8.77 2.80
N ILE A 259 -8.15 8.41 1.60
CA ILE A 259 -6.74 8.05 1.37
C ILE A 259 -5.90 9.29 1.14
#